data_5e4b7d98cdc3ead948b54b977af27c3d
#
_entry.id   5e4b7d98cdc3ead948b54b977af27c3d
#
_cell.length_a   1.000
_cell.length_b   1.000
_cell.length_c   1.000
_cell.angle_alpha   90.00
_cell.angle_beta   90.00
_cell.angle_gamma   90.00
#
_symmetry.space_group_name_H-M   'P 1'
#
loop_
_entity.id
_entity.type
_entity.pdbx_description
1 polymer ?
#
loop_
_entity_poly.entity_id
_entity_poly.type
_entity_poly.pdbx_seq_one_letter_code
_entity_poly.pdbx_strand_id
1 'polypeptide(L)'
;MKVHKISAVTLIIKNMERSCNFYSEIPGFKLVYGGSPDDTFTTYEIGEDVPKMCLNLELSITNNSHMDNDERKIQHFGRIIFHTEDVDKLYIYFKSNIGISTVISFENEPTDAAWGERYFHIREPDGYQLSFAKPFDKKKNL
;
A
#
# COMPACT_ATOMS: atom_id res chain seq x y z
N MET A 1 1.40 14.43 28.15
CA MET A 1 1.01 14.63 26.75
C MET A 1 2.02 13.94 25.84
N LYS A 2 1.76 12.70 25.52
CA LYS A 2 2.68 11.89 24.68
C LYS A 2 1.96 11.51 23.38
N VAL A 3 2.69 11.60 22.27
CA VAL A 3 2.24 10.97 21.03
C VAL A 3 2.47 9.47 21.17
N HIS A 4 1.47 8.66 20.83
CA HIS A 4 1.53 7.22 21.09
C HIS A 4 1.83 6.40 19.83
N LYS A 5 1.28 6.80 18.70
CA LYS A 5 1.42 6.02 17.47
C LYS A 5 0.95 6.83 16.26
N ILE A 6 1.23 6.29 15.10
CA ILE A 6 0.61 6.74 13.86
C ILE A 6 -0.76 6.08 13.76
N SER A 7 -1.82 6.87 13.64
CA SER A 7 -3.18 6.32 13.53
C SER A 7 -3.62 6.11 12.08
N ALA A 8 -3.11 6.94 11.18
CA ALA A 8 -3.48 6.88 9.77
C ALA A 8 -2.41 7.53 8.90
N VAL A 9 -2.35 7.08 7.66
CA VAL A 9 -1.60 7.75 6.59
C VAL A 9 -2.61 8.09 5.49
N THR A 10 -2.53 9.30 4.96
CA THR A 10 -3.37 9.72 3.84
C THR A 10 -2.50 9.89 2.61
N LEU A 11 -2.87 9.20 1.54
CA LEU A 11 -2.22 9.33 0.23
C LEU A 11 -3.10 10.16 -0.68
N ILE A 12 -2.50 11.11 -1.37
CA ILE A 12 -3.19 11.89 -2.39
C ILE A 12 -3.13 11.11 -3.70
N ILE A 13 -4.30 10.83 -4.25
CA ILE A 13 -4.43 9.96 -5.44
C ILE A 13 -5.10 10.72 -6.59
N LYS A 14 -4.95 10.21 -7.79
CA LYS A 14 -5.49 10.85 -9.00
C LYS A 14 -6.77 10.21 -9.52
N ASN A 15 -7.02 8.95 -9.18
CA ASN A 15 -8.15 8.19 -9.71
C ASN A 15 -8.67 7.25 -8.63
N MET A 16 -9.82 7.59 -8.04
CA MET A 16 -10.38 6.84 -6.92
C MET A 16 -10.73 5.40 -7.31
N GLU A 17 -11.31 5.20 -8.49
CA GLU A 17 -11.67 3.86 -8.95
C GLU A 17 -10.43 2.96 -9.07
N ARG A 18 -9.40 3.45 -9.73
CA ARG A 18 -8.16 2.70 -9.91
C ARG A 18 -7.51 2.36 -8.58
N SER A 19 -7.42 3.33 -7.69
CA SER A 19 -6.79 3.13 -6.38
C SER A 19 -7.59 2.17 -5.51
N CYS A 20 -8.91 2.31 -5.48
CA CYS A 20 -9.76 1.41 -4.71
C CYS A 20 -9.74 -0.02 -5.27
N ASN A 21 -9.65 -0.17 -6.59
CA ASN A 21 -9.52 -1.49 -7.18
C ASN A 21 -8.25 -2.21 -6.72
N PHE A 22 -7.18 -1.45 -6.49
CA PHE A 22 -5.95 -2.03 -5.95
C PHE A 22 -6.05 -2.28 -4.44
N TYR A 23 -6.36 -1.24 -3.65
CA TYR A 23 -6.31 -1.35 -2.19
C TYR A 23 -7.36 -2.32 -1.63
N SER A 24 -8.52 -2.40 -2.26
CA SER A 24 -9.58 -3.32 -1.81
C SER A 24 -9.20 -4.79 -1.97
N GLU A 25 -8.25 -5.09 -2.84
CA GLU A 25 -7.82 -6.46 -3.09
C GLU A 25 -6.67 -6.91 -2.19
N ILE A 26 -6.09 -6.02 -1.39
CA ILE A 26 -5.00 -6.38 -0.50
C ILE A 26 -5.57 -7.13 0.71
N PRO A 27 -5.13 -8.39 0.96
CA PRO A 27 -5.58 -9.11 2.14
C PRO A 27 -5.26 -8.34 3.42
N GLY A 28 -6.23 -8.24 4.32
CA GLY A 28 -6.08 -7.52 5.56
C GLY A 28 -6.54 -6.07 5.51
N PHE A 29 -6.83 -5.53 4.34
CA PHE A 29 -7.40 -4.20 4.18
C PHE A 29 -8.93 -4.31 4.15
N LYS A 30 -9.59 -3.52 4.99
CA LYS A 30 -11.05 -3.50 5.09
C LYS A 30 -11.57 -2.12 4.79
N LEU A 31 -12.40 -2.02 3.76
CA LEU A 31 -13.07 -0.76 3.42
C LEU A 31 -14.07 -0.40 4.50
N VAL A 32 -13.94 0.80 5.08
CA VAL A 32 -14.86 1.28 6.12
C VAL A 32 -15.53 2.59 5.78
N TYR A 33 -15.06 3.31 4.77
CA TYR A 33 -15.66 4.56 4.31
C TYR A 33 -15.31 4.78 2.84
N GLY A 34 -16.27 5.29 2.08
CA GLY A 34 -16.05 5.60 0.66
C GLY A 34 -15.96 4.36 -0.20
N GLY A 35 -15.04 4.38 -1.16
CA GLY A 35 -14.76 3.24 -2.02
C GLY A 35 -15.43 3.27 -3.39
N SER A 36 -16.33 4.23 -3.62
CA SER A 36 -17.00 4.40 -4.91
C SER A 36 -16.11 5.22 -5.86
N PRO A 37 -16.19 4.98 -7.18
CA PRO A 37 -15.48 5.83 -8.15
C PRO A 37 -15.75 7.32 -8.03
N ASP A 38 -16.91 7.70 -7.49
CA ASP A 38 -17.31 9.09 -7.33
C ASP A 38 -16.89 9.70 -5.99
N ASP A 39 -16.33 8.91 -5.09
CA ASP A 39 -15.91 9.40 -3.79
C ASP A 39 -14.63 10.20 -3.91
N THR A 40 -14.50 11.23 -3.08
CA THR A 40 -13.28 12.04 -2.99
C THR A 40 -12.37 11.62 -1.84
N PHE A 41 -12.87 10.72 -0.99
CA PHE A 41 -12.13 10.23 0.17
C PHE A 41 -12.55 8.81 0.49
N THR A 42 -11.57 7.96 0.81
CA THR A 42 -11.82 6.55 1.13
C THR A 42 -10.93 6.15 2.30
N THR A 43 -11.43 5.32 3.20
CA THR A 43 -10.67 4.82 4.34
C THR A 43 -10.70 3.30 4.40
N TYR A 44 -9.51 2.73 4.57
CA TYR A 44 -9.33 1.31 4.87
C TYR A 44 -8.78 1.15 6.28
N GLU A 45 -9.33 0.22 7.04
CA GLU A 45 -8.69 -0.27 8.26
C GLU A 45 -7.74 -1.40 7.90
N ILE A 46 -6.60 -1.46 8.58
CA ILE A 46 -5.55 -2.44 8.28
C ILE A 46 -5.31 -3.32 9.51
N GLY A 47 -5.36 -4.63 9.28
CA GLY A 47 -5.10 -5.61 10.32
C GLY A 47 -6.21 -5.72 11.34
N GLU A 48 -5.92 -6.41 12.45
CA GLU A 48 -6.92 -6.69 13.48
C GLU A 48 -6.59 -6.05 14.83
N ASP A 49 -5.44 -5.40 14.95
CA ASP A 49 -5.03 -4.76 16.19
C ASP A 49 -5.96 -3.60 16.56
N VAL A 50 -6.16 -3.38 17.85
CA VAL A 50 -7.04 -2.32 18.35
C VAL A 50 -6.19 -1.33 19.16
N PRO A 51 -6.36 -0.02 18.91
CA PRO A 51 -7.14 0.61 17.84
C PRO A 51 -6.51 0.41 16.45
N LYS A 52 -7.34 0.37 15.44
CA LYS A 52 -6.93 0.08 14.07
C LYS A 52 -6.03 1.18 13.50
N MET A 53 -5.06 0.76 12.67
CA MET A 53 -4.37 1.66 11.76
C MET A 53 -5.23 1.84 10.50
N CYS A 54 -5.20 3.03 9.95
CA CYS A 54 -5.97 3.33 8.73
C CYS A 54 -5.07 3.82 7.62
N LEU A 55 -5.46 3.48 6.40
CA LEU A 55 -4.95 4.12 5.19
C LEU A 55 -6.10 4.87 4.54
N ASN A 56 -5.89 6.16 4.32
CA ASN A 56 -6.87 7.00 3.64
C ASN A 56 -6.39 7.31 2.22
N LEU A 57 -7.34 7.41 1.30
CA LEU A 57 -7.11 7.89 -0.05
C LEU A 57 -7.90 9.18 -0.21
N GLU A 58 -7.23 10.23 -0.64
CA GLU A 58 -7.86 11.54 -0.86
C GLU A 58 -7.61 11.95 -2.31
N LEU A 59 -8.70 12.23 -3.02
CA LEU A 59 -8.60 12.61 -4.43
C LEU A 59 -7.94 13.98 -4.55
N SER A 60 -6.96 14.08 -5.44
CA SER A 60 -6.28 15.34 -5.71
C SER A 60 -7.26 16.41 -6.19
N ILE A 61 -7.18 17.58 -5.58
CA ILE A 61 -8.03 18.71 -5.98
C ILE A 61 -7.46 19.46 -7.18
N THR A 62 -6.17 19.21 -7.50
CA THR A 62 -5.55 19.83 -8.68
C THR A 62 -5.87 19.00 -9.90
N ASN A 63 -6.85 19.45 -10.67
CA ASN A 63 -7.27 18.74 -11.85
C ASN A 63 -6.39 19.10 -13.06
N ASN A 64 -5.13 18.67 -13.00
CA ASN A 64 -4.18 18.81 -14.09
C ASN A 64 -4.00 17.49 -14.85
N SER A 65 -5.05 16.72 -14.93
CA SER A 65 -5.01 15.39 -15.53
C SER A 65 -4.53 15.42 -16.98
N HIS A 66 -4.79 16.51 -17.69
CA HIS A 66 -4.35 16.68 -19.07
C HIS A 66 -2.88 17.09 -19.19
N MET A 67 -2.26 17.54 -18.12
CA MET A 67 -0.85 17.92 -18.09
C MET A 67 0.04 16.82 -17.55
N ASP A 68 -0.53 15.89 -16.83
CA ASP A 68 0.20 14.78 -16.24
C ASP A 68 -0.30 13.49 -16.85
N ASN A 69 0.23 13.18 -18.03
CA ASN A 69 -0.10 11.96 -18.73
C ASN A 69 0.65 10.75 -18.20
N ASP A 70 1.60 10.96 -17.31
CA ASP A 70 2.36 9.88 -16.72
C ASP A 70 1.68 9.42 -15.44
N GLU A 71 0.77 8.46 -15.61
CA GLU A 71 0.00 7.90 -14.51
C GLU A 71 0.86 7.16 -13.47
N ARG A 72 2.11 6.85 -13.84
CA ARG A 72 3.01 6.09 -12.98
C ARG A 72 4.19 6.92 -12.49
N LYS A 73 4.02 8.24 -12.44
CA LYS A 73 5.04 9.12 -11.94
C LYS A 73 5.42 8.73 -10.51
N ILE A 74 6.72 8.49 -10.29
CA ILE A 74 7.23 8.10 -8.98
C ILE A 74 7.06 9.23 -7.98
N GLN A 75 6.52 8.90 -6.81
CA GLN A 75 6.43 9.81 -5.67
C GLN A 75 7.61 9.57 -4.73
N HIS A 76 8.28 10.61 -4.37
CA HIS A 76 9.52 10.54 -3.57
C HIS A 76 9.31 10.96 -2.11
N PHE A 77 8.21 10.53 -1.49
CA PHE A 77 7.98 10.85 -0.09
C PHE A 77 8.61 9.84 0.88
N GLY A 78 9.15 8.75 0.37
CA GLY A 78 9.61 7.63 1.15
C GLY A 78 8.79 6.40 0.84
N ARG A 79 8.53 5.57 1.84
CA ARG A 79 7.73 4.36 1.65
C ARG A 79 6.89 4.04 2.86
N ILE A 80 5.83 3.29 2.64
CA ILE A 80 5.04 2.68 3.71
C ILE A 80 5.41 1.20 3.74
N ILE A 81 5.72 0.70 4.92
CA ILE A 81 6.07 -0.71 5.11
C ILE A 81 4.92 -1.38 5.84
N PHE A 82 4.34 -2.39 5.20
CA PHE A 82 3.29 -3.23 5.78
C PHE A 82 3.89 -4.57 6.16
N HIS A 83 3.52 -5.09 7.32
CA HIS A 83 3.90 -6.45 7.69
C HIS A 83 2.85 -7.43 7.18
N THR A 84 3.31 -8.59 6.72
CA THR A 84 2.46 -9.70 6.29
C THR A 84 3.02 -10.99 6.87
N GLU A 85 2.17 -11.99 7.01
CA GLU A 85 2.59 -13.28 7.55
C GLU A 85 3.45 -14.09 6.58
N ASP A 86 3.24 -13.91 5.28
CA ASP A 86 3.94 -14.68 4.25
C ASP A 86 4.21 -13.78 3.04
N VAL A 87 5.44 -13.31 2.96
CA VAL A 87 5.89 -12.36 1.92
C VAL A 87 5.82 -13.00 0.54
N ASP A 88 6.29 -14.24 0.41
CA ASP A 88 6.33 -14.94 -0.88
C ASP A 88 4.92 -15.23 -1.40
N LYS A 89 4.04 -15.67 -0.52
CA LYS A 89 2.66 -15.95 -0.88
C LYS A 89 1.92 -14.70 -1.32
N LEU A 90 2.14 -13.59 -0.62
CA LEU A 90 1.54 -12.31 -0.99
C LEU A 90 2.07 -11.83 -2.34
N TYR A 91 3.36 -11.98 -2.60
CA TYR A 91 3.97 -11.63 -3.88
C TYR A 91 3.33 -12.42 -5.03
N ILE A 92 3.19 -13.72 -4.86
CA ILE A 92 2.56 -14.59 -5.87
C ILE A 92 1.10 -14.19 -6.08
N TYR A 93 0.38 -13.88 -5.02
CA TYR A 93 -1.00 -13.40 -5.10
C TYR A 93 -1.09 -12.13 -5.94
N PHE A 94 -0.21 -11.15 -5.69
CA PHE A 94 -0.19 -9.92 -6.48
C PHE A 94 0.15 -10.19 -7.94
N LYS A 95 1.11 -11.05 -8.21
CA LYS A 95 1.50 -11.41 -9.58
C LYS A 95 0.38 -12.12 -10.32
N SER A 96 -0.37 -12.95 -9.64
CA SER A 96 -1.43 -13.78 -10.24
C SER A 96 -2.75 -13.03 -10.43
N ASN A 97 -2.93 -11.91 -9.75
CA ASN A 97 -4.16 -11.13 -9.81
C ASN A 97 -4.02 -10.05 -10.88
N ILE A 98 -4.67 -10.23 -12.02
CA ILE A 98 -4.56 -9.31 -13.15
C ILE A 98 -5.04 -7.90 -12.77
N GLY A 99 -6.08 -7.79 -11.94
CA GLY A 99 -6.58 -6.50 -11.47
C GLY A 99 -5.55 -5.72 -10.65
N ILE A 100 -4.63 -6.42 -9.97
CA ILE A 100 -3.54 -5.82 -9.23
C ILE A 100 -2.32 -5.61 -10.14
N SER A 101 -1.87 -6.68 -10.80
CA SER A 101 -0.58 -6.68 -11.50
C SER A 101 -0.51 -5.69 -12.66
N THR A 102 -1.65 -5.33 -13.22
CA THR A 102 -1.70 -4.37 -14.34
C THR A 102 -1.63 -2.91 -13.90
N VAL A 103 -1.88 -2.62 -12.62
CA VAL A 103 -1.93 -1.23 -12.13
C VAL A 103 -0.77 -0.89 -11.20
N ILE A 104 0.11 -1.83 -10.91
CA ILE A 104 1.28 -1.62 -10.07
C ILE A 104 2.56 -1.99 -10.82
N SER A 105 3.70 -1.62 -10.24
CA SER A 105 5.02 -2.04 -10.75
C SER A 105 5.76 -2.75 -9.63
N PHE A 106 6.32 -3.92 -9.93
CA PHE A 106 7.16 -4.65 -8.96
C PHE A 106 8.59 -4.14 -9.09
N GLU A 107 9.19 -3.76 -7.97
CA GLU A 107 10.56 -3.25 -7.97
C GLU A 107 11.59 -4.31 -7.66
N ASN A 108 11.20 -5.37 -6.96
CA ASN A 108 12.05 -6.52 -6.70
C ASN A 108 11.21 -7.76 -6.38
N GLU A 109 11.82 -8.91 -6.48
CA GLU A 109 11.27 -10.17 -5.96
C GLU A 109 11.51 -10.24 -4.46
N PRO A 110 10.78 -11.12 -3.73
CA PRO A 110 11.04 -11.31 -2.30
C PRO A 110 12.52 -11.54 -2.01
N THR A 111 13.06 -10.75 -1.10
CA THR A 111 14.50 -10.66 -0.82
C THR A 111 14.72 -10.60 0.68
N ASP A 112 15.77 -11.27 1.14
CA ASP A 112 16.20 -11.18 2.54
C ASP A 112 17.11 -9.97 2.70
N ALA A 113 16.73 -9.07 3.59
CA ALA A 113 17.47 -7.86 3.85
C ALA A 113 18.47 -8.04 4.98
N ALA A 114 19.60 -7.33 4.89
CA ALA A 114 20.64 -7.40 5.91
C ALA A 114 20.16 -6.91 7.29
N TRP A 115 19.12 -6.06 7.32
CA TRP A 115 18.57 -5.56 8.57
C TRP A 115 17.58 -6.51 9.24
N GLY A 116 17.35 -7.70 8.69
CA GLY A 116 16.63 -8.77 9.41
C GLY A 116 15.18 -8.95 9.02
N GLU A 117 14.83 -8.71 7.77
CA GLU A 117 13.49 -9.01 7.29
C GLU A 117 13.50 -9.46 5.83
N ARG A 118 12.45 -10.21 5.45
CA ARG A 118 12.18 -10.55 4.06
C ARG A 118 11.12 -9.58 3.54
N TYR A 119 11.31 -9.07 2.30
CA TYR A 119 10.44 -8.03 1.78
C TYR A 119 10.37 -8.04 0.27
N PHE A 120 9.36 -7.36 -0.27
CA PHE A 120 9.37 -6.88 -1.66
C PHE A 120 8.76 -5.48 -1.70
N HIS A 121 9.20 -4.70 -2.69
CA HIS A 121 8.71 -3.35 -2.94
C HIS A 121 7.88 -3.31 -4.22
N ILE A 122 6.86 -2.48 -4.20
CA ILE A 122 6.08 -2.14 -5.40
C ILE A 122 5.93 -0.63 -5.49
N ARG A 123 5.56 -0.18 -6.69
CA ARG A 123 4.97 1.14 -6.88
C ARG A 123 3.47 0.93 -7.08
N GLU A 124 2.68 1.56 -6.22
CA GLU A 124 1.23 1.47 -6.30
C GLU A 124 0.70 2.38 -7.44
N PRO A 125 -0.62 2.41 -7.74
CA PRO A 125 -1.11 3.10 -8.95
C PRO A 125 -0.70 4.56 -9.12
N ASP A 126 -0.46 5.30 -8.04
CA ASP A 126 -0.03 6.70 -8.10
C ASP A 126 1.48 6.87 -7.97
N GLY A 127 2.24 5.79 -7.90
CA GLY A 127 3.70 5.82 -7.86
C GLY A 127 4.31 5.88 -6.47
N TYR A 128 3.51 5.72 -5.42
CA TYR A 128 4.03 5.62 -4.05
C TYR A 128 4.69 4.25 -3.85
N GLN A 129 5.81 4.24 -3.14
CA GLN A 129 6.48 2.99 -2.82
C GLN A 129 5.84 2.33 -1.60
N LEU A 130 5.41 1.11 -1.79
CA LEU A 130 4.92 0.26 -0.70
C LEU A 130 5.85 -0.93 -0.54
N SER A 131 6.11 -1.32 0.70
CA SER A 131 6.90 -2.49 1.02
C SER A 131 6.05 -3.46 1.82
N PHE A 132 6.14 -4.74 1.50
CA PHE A 132 5.48 -5.81 2.24
C PHE A 132 6.56 -6.69 2.81
N ALA A 133 6.58 -6.82 4.14
CA ALA A 133 7.73 -7.36 4.84
C ALA A 133 7.32 -8.25 6.01
N LYS A 134 8.23 -9.14 6.37
CA LYS A 134 8.13 -9.94 7.59
C LYS A 134 9.49 -10.00 8.25
N PRO A 135 9.61 -9.54 9.50
CA PRO A 135 10.85 -9.68 10.26
C PRO A 135 11.21 -11.15 10.45
N PHE A 136 12.50 -11.45 10.44
CA PHE A 136 12.98 -12.78 10.78
C PHE A 136 12.70 -13.09 12.26
N ASP A 137 12.54 -14.37 12.55
CA ASP A 137 12.37 -14.82 13.93
C ASP A 137 13.67 -14.59 14.71
N LYS A 138 13.63 -13.65 15.67
CA LYS A 138 14.80 -13.29 16.48
C LYS A 138 15.33 -14.45 17.33
N LYS A 139 14.51 -15.46 17.61
CA LYS A 139 14.95 -16.61 18.40
C LYS A 139 15.97 -17.48 17.66
N LYS A 140 16.02 -17.40 16.35
CA LYS A 140 16.95 -18.17 15.53
C LYS A 140 18.33 -17.53 15.45
N ASN A 141 18.50 -16.34 15.96
CA ASN A 141 19.74 -15.57 15.90
C ASN A 141 20.54 -15.61 17.21
N LEU A 142 20.15 -16.43 18.15
CA LEU A 142 20.85 -16.59 19.43
C LEU A 142 21.89 -17.70 19.36
#